data_0e11f73a59fe36134e7b8e6a3a7b93e5
#
_entry.id   0e11f73a59fe36134e7b8e6a3a7b93e5
#
_cell.length_a   1.000
_cell.length_b   1.000
_cell.length_c   1.000
_cell.angle_alpha   90.00
_cell.angle_beta   90.00
_cell.angle_gamma   90.00
#
_symmetry.space_group_name_H-M   'P 1'
#
loop_
_entity.id
_entity.type
_entity.pdbx_description
1 polymer ?
#
loop_
_entity_poly.entity_id
_entity_poly.type
_entity_poly.pdbx_seq_one_letter_code
_entity_poly.pdbx_strand_id
1 'polypeptide(L)'
;MPRRSSNNYRLLRTITSKMRQLDPSREAQYLIIYSFLYKYCSDNLKDHFEEQCAKKSVEVWKAFSDEYIYDSLKKDALDKFGFSMKSPDALIETVMDKYYSEQHFLHAFFTVFRDNVVFKSDSKYSEYFEFIFTEVGHAVNFNKYEFADPSHLIVKEIVYAISKLDVFEPCFPFVKVFERICQSKIIRTDHDPDYLNYLISSIVSSNIGHPENVCIPFLNDASLPINLFSEWGVSWSWTYARCHDSISYCCGIINLMMNGFDMDTVYSEFKSPFEPDENPSVKFDVIMSRLPPITARNLKKFNLSNSYEIAKRNNRKEVQALLSNQLNIDRESFGSEAEYEMLIENLIDKMDLNLDIDSQLVGEYEVLKSSEYLFLINLLNSLNDDGVMVLAMSQSFLVKNSLETLRKYLTFEKNYIDAIISIPDELSRPSRMEIIVVFRKRRFTDEIVFIDMSQDYTIRRAPYAVPGMFVRNLILDEKTINNVLDVYANQKVVDKFSNVVRLSEIKNNGYNLSISRYVDTFEGEFIKLENLKKEKDEIDENIKKLNEKIDLMMEELGFRM
;
A
#
# COMPACT_ATOMS: atom_id res chain seq x y z
N MET A 1 27.34 -13.26 -3.63
CA MET A 1 28.69 -12.64 -3.56
C MET A 1 28.90 -11.43 -4.49
N PRO A 2 28.28 -11.26 -5.67
CA PRO A 2 28.50 -10.07 -6.51
C PRO A 2 28.08 -8.75 -5.85
N ARG A 3 27.07 -8.75 -4.95
CA ARG A 3 26.55 -7.53 -4.29
C ARG A 3 27.57 -6.77 -3.41
N ARG A 4 28.63 -7.43 -2.92
CA ARG A 4 29.65 -6.79 -2.06
C ARG A 4 30.65 -5.92 -2.83
N SER A 5 30.81 -6.12 -4.13
CA SER A 5 31.69 -5.34 -5.01
C SER A 5 31.00 -4.14 -5.66
N SER A 6 29.66 -4.05 -5.57
CA SER A 6 28.88 -2.96 -6.17
C SER A 6 29.13 -1.62 -5.46
N ASN A 7 29.33 -0.58 -6.26
CA ASN A 7 29.48 0.79 -5.76
C ASN A 7 28.17 1.28 -5.12
N ASN A 8 27.03 1.01 -5.76
CA ASN A 8 25.72 1.38 -5.25
C ASN A 8 25.43 0.74 -3.90
N TYR A 9 25.79 -0.54 -3.73
CA TYR A 9 25.63 -1.20 -2.43
C TYR A 9 26.48 -0.56 -1.32
N ARG A 10 27.70 -0.16 -1.65
CA ARG A 10 28.58 0.56 -0.72
C ARG A 10 28.00 1.92 -0.34
N LEU A 11 27.52 2.68 -1.32
CA LEU A 11 26.89 3.99 -1.10
C LEU A 11 25.59 3.88 -0.33
N LEU A 12 24.75 2.87 -0.59
CA LEU A 12 23.55 2.59 0.21
C LEU A 12 23.90 2.44 1.70
N ARG A 13 24.97 1.72 2.02
CA ARG A 13 25.44 1.58 3.42
C ARG A 13 25.86 2.93 4.02
N THR A 14 26.50 3.76 3.25
CA THR A 14 26.88 5.11 3.68
C THR A 14 25.65 5.96 3.92
N ILE A 15 24.73 6.00 2.97
CA ILE A 15 23.46 6.73 3.06
C ILE A 15 22.68 6.29 4.30
N THR A 16 22.45 4.99 4.47
CA THR A 16 21.68 4.45 5.60
C THR A 16 22.36 4.69 6.95
N SER A 17 23.70 4.68 6.99
CA SER A 17 24.45 5.01 8.20
C SER A 17 24.29 6.48 8.59
N LYS A 18 24.31 7.38 7.62
CA LYS A 18 24.09 8.82 7.82
C LYS A 18 22.63 9.11 8.21
N MET A 19 21.67 8.50 7.52
CA MET A 19 20.25 8.64 7.83
C MET A 19 19.91 8.27 9.28
N ARG A 20 20.63 7.34 9.90
CA ARG A 20 20.44 6.98 11.32
C ARG A 20 20.86 8.06 12.31
N GLN A 21 21.70 8.98 11.89
CA GLN A 21 22.14 10.12 12.69
C GLN A 21 21.15 11.30 12.59
N LEU A 22 20.20 11.20 11.62
CA LEU A 22 19.14 12.19 11.47
C LEU A 22 17.98 11.84 12.40
N ASP A 23 17.43 12.86 13.06
CA ASP A 23 16.05 12.79 13.50
C ASP A 23 15.17 12.74 12.21
N PRO A 24 14.20 11.81 12.09
CA PRO A 24 13.39 11.66 10.89
C PRO A 24 12.42 12.84 10.69
N SER A 25 12.96 14.05 10.55
CA SER A 25 12.18 15.23 10.22
C SER A 25 11.56 15.09 8.83
N ARG A 26 10.37 15.63 8.65
CA ARG A 26 9.68 15.63 7.36
C ARG A 26 10.53 16.31 6.28
N GLU A 27 11.24 17.38 6.64
CA GLU A 27 12.15 18.11 5.78
C GLU A 27 13.27 17.24 5.19
N ALA A 28 13.96 16.47 6.04
CA ALA A 28 15.04 15.58 5.61
C ALA A 28 14.51 14.47 4.68
N GLN A 29 13.34 13.93 4.95
CA GLN A 29 12.72 12.90 4.12
C GLN A 29 12.47 13.41 2.69
N TYR A 30 11.87 14.59 2.55
CA TYR A 30 11.62 15.19 1.24
C TYR A 30 12.89 15.51 0.46
N LEU A 31 13.93 16.05 1.12
CA LEU A 31 15.20 16.33 0.46
C LEU A 31 15.90 15.07 -0.05
N ILE A 32 15.81 13.97 0.70
CA ILE A 32 16.37 12.68 0.29
C ILE A 32 15.61 12.14 -0.92
N ILE A 33 14.28 12.11 -0.87
CA ILE A 33 13.41 11.63 -1.96
C ILE A 33 13.64 12.47 -3.24
N TYR A 34 13.67 13.79 -3.09
CA TYR A 34 13.95 14.73 -4.17
C TYR A 34 15.31 14.49 -4.81
N SER A 35 16.33 14.18 -4.00
CA SER A 35 17.68 13.91 -4.51
C SER A 35 17.74 12.67 -5.40
N PHE A 36 16.95 11.64 -5.09
CA PHE A 36 16.81 10.46 -5.95
C PHE A 36 16.14 10.81 -7.27
N LEU A 37 15.06 11.59 -7.25
CA LEU A 37 14.39 12.06 -8.46
C LEU A 37 15.36 12.86 -9.35
N TYR A 38 16.05 13.83 -8.77
CA TYR A 38 17.01 14.65 -9.51
C TYR A 38 18.13 13.80 -10.12
N LYS A 39 18.72 12.91 -9.33
CA LYS A 39 19.77 12.00 -9.81
C LYS A 39 19.29 11.14 -10.97
N TYR A 40 18.12 10.52 -10.84
CA TYR A 40 17.53 9.70 -11.89
C TYR A 40 17.32 10.49 -13.19
N CYS A 41 16.67 11.64 -13.10
CA CYS A 41 16.40 12.48 -14.28
C CYS A 41 17.70 12.97 -14.93
N SER A 42 18.65 13.45 -14.14
CA SER A 42 19.91 14.00 -14.63
C SER A 42 20.76 12.97 -15.36
N ASP A 43 20.91 11.77 -14.80
CA ASP A 43 21.77 10.74 -15.41
C ASP A 43 21.14 10.14 -16.67
N ASN A 44 19.82 9.93 -16.69
CA ASN A 44 19.14 9.46 -17.89
C ASN A 44 19.22 10.48 -19.04
N LEU A 45 19.10 11.78 -18.72
CA LEU A 45 19.27 12.83 -19.72
C LEU A 45 20.70 12.91 -20.22
N LYS A 46 21.69 12.85 -19.31
CA LYS A 46 23.11 12.87 -19.67
C LYS A 46 23.47 11.72 -20.60
N ASP A 47 23.12 10.50 -20.23
CA ASP A 47 23.37 9.30 -21.03
C ASP A 47 22.73 9.41 -22.42
N HIS A 48 21.48 9.87 -22.48
CA HIS A 48 20.79 10.10 -23.74
C HIS A 48 21.47 11.17 -24.60
N PHE A 49 21.89 12.28 -24.01
CA PHE A 49 22.60 13.33 -24.74
C PHE A 49 23.93 12.83 -25.28
N GLU A 50 24.70 12.06 -24.50
CA GLU A 50 25.95 11.44 -24.93
C GLU A 50 25.71 10.45 -26.09
N GLU A 51 24.67 9.61 -26.00
CA GLU A 51 24.28 8.69 -27.07
C GLU A 51 23.91 9.42 -28.38
N GLN A 52 23.10 10.48 -28.29
CA GLN A 52 22.69 11.27 -29.47
C GLN A 52 23.87 12.04 -30.08
N CYS A 53 24.77 12.57 -29.25
CA CYS A 53 25.99 13.21 -29.71
C CYS A 53 26.90 12.23 -30.46
N ALA A 54 27.05 11.00 -29.95
CA ALA A 54 27.81 9.95 -30.60
C ALA A 54 27.20 9.56 -31.95
N LYS A 55 25.89 9.41 -32.06
CA LYS A 55 25.18 9.14 -33.32
C LYS A 55 25.35 10.25 -34.35
N LYS A 56 25.39 11.51 -33.94
CA LYS A 56 25.55 12.68 -34.78
C LYS A 56 27.03 13.03 -35.02
N SER A 57 27.99 12.27 -34.43
CA SER A 57 29.42 12.53 -34.46
C SER A 57 29.80 13.96 -34.01
N VAL A 58 29.11 14.42 -32.95
CA VAL A 58 29.34 15.71 -32.31
C VAL A 58 29.97 15.48 -30.94
N GLU A 59 30.97 16.29 -30.56
CA GLU A 59 31.52 16.26 -29.23
C GLU A 59 30.51 16.84 -28.20
N VAL A 60 30.36 16.19 -27.04
CA VAL A 60 29.35 16.54 -26.02
C VAL A 60 29.51 17.97 -25.54
N TRP A 61 30.74 18.41 -25.27
CA TRP A 61 31.00 19.78 -24.81
C TRP A 61 30.56 20.83 -25.85
N LYS A 62 30.74 20.53 -27.17
CA LYS A 62 30.31 21.40 -28.26
C LYS A 62 28.79 21.43 -28.36
N ALA A 63 28.13 20.29 -28.22
CA ALA A 63 26.68 20.22 -28.22
C ALA A 63 26.05 21.00 -27.04
N PHE A 64 26.70 21.01 -25.88
CA PHE A 64 26.25 21.77 -24.70
C PHE A 64 26.53 23.27 -24.78
N SER A 65 27.48 23.69 -25.64
CA SER A 65 27.81 25.09 -25.86
C SER A 65 27.04 25.72 -27.01
N ASP A 66 26.45 24.93 -27.90
CA ASP A 66 25.70 25.36 -29.09
C ASP A 66 24.19 25.23 -28.81
N GLU A 67 23.52 26.36 -28.71
CA GLU A 67 22.09 26.44 -28.38
C GLU A 67 21.21 25.65 -29.38
N TYR A 68 21.52 25.68 -30.65
CA TYR A 68 20.75 24.98 -31.67
C TYR A 68 20.88 23.46 -31.56
N ILE A 69 22.10 22.98 -31.31
CA ILE A 69 22.35 21.54 -31.12
C ILE A 69 21.68 21.08 -29.81
N TYR A 70 21.81 21.87 -28.73
CA TYR A 70 21.20 21.56 -27.47
C TYR A 70 19.66 21.51 -27.54
N ASP A 71 19.04 22.44 -28.23
CA ASP A 71 17.58 22.44 -28.47
C ASP A 71 17.10 21.18 -29.22
N SER A 72 17.89 20.66 -30.15
CA SER A 72 17.60 19.37 -30.79
C SER A 72 17.68 18.22 -29.82
N LEU A 73 18.71 18.19 -28.97
CA LEU A 73 18.85 17.15 -27.92
C LEU A 73 17.73 17.22 -26.89
N LYS A 74 17.35 18.43 -26.49
CA LYS A 74 16.24 18.67 -25.57
C LYS A 74 14.92 18.17 -26.13
N LYS A 75 14.65 18.40 -27.41
CA LYS A 75 13.45 17.90 -28.07
C LYS A 75 13.42 16.37 -28.14
N ASP A 76 14.54 15.76 -28.54
CA ASP A 76 14.68 14.30 -28.57
C ASP A 76 14.45 13.68 -27.18
N ALA A 77 14.92 14.33 -26.11
CA ALA A 77 14.69 13.89 -24.72
C ALA A 77 13.24 14.06 -24.27
N LEU A 78 12.58 15.16 -24.63
CA LEU A 78 11.15 15.38 -24.35
C LEU A 78 10.27 14.29 -25.00
N ASP A 79 10.62 13.88 -26.22
CA ASP A 79 9.89 12.81 -26.92
C ASP A 79 10.14 11.43 -26.29
N LYS A 80 11.35 11.18 -25.75
CA LYS A 80 11.72 9.89 -25.16
C LYS A 80 11.26 9.73 -23.71
N PHE A 81 11.43 10.77 -22.89
CA PHE A 81 11.23 10.70 -21.44
C PHE A 81 10.03 11.50 -20.93
N GLY A 82 9.43 12.36 -21.75
CA GLY A 82 8.39 13.31 -21.34
C GLY A 82 8.93 14.55 -20.60
N PHE A 83 10.22 14.58 -20.27
CA PHE A 83 10.90 15.70 -19.61
C PHE A 83 12.31 15.94 -20.18
N SER A 84 12.84 17.15 -19.95
CA SER A 84 14.22 17.52 -20.26
C SER A 84 14.68 18.68 -19.37
N MET A 85 15.86 19.25 -19.62
CA MET A 85 16.38 20.43 -18.92
C MET A 85 16.60 21.60 -19.89
N LYS A 86 16.39 22.84 -19.39
CA LYS A 86 16.63 24.07 -20.18
C LYS A 86 18.11 24.25 -20.52
N SER A 87 19.01 23.84 -19.62
CA SER A 87 20.45 24.00 -19.76
C SER A 87 21.18 22.76 -19.23
N PRO A 88 22.30 22.35 -19.82
CA PRO A 88 23.16 21.29 -19.29
C PRO A 88 23.79 21.68 -17.95
N ASP A 89 23.84 22.96 -17.59
CA ASP A 89 24.30 23.43 -16.29
C ASP A 89 23.41 22.93 -15.13
N ALA A 90 22.20 22.49 -15.43
CA ALA A 90 21.29 21.87 -14.47
C ALA A 90 21.50 20.36 -14.29
N LEU A 91 22.46 19.74 -14.97
CA LEU A 91 22.84 18.37 -14.66
C LEU A 91 23.44 18.27 -13.26
N ILE A 92 23.10 17.22 -12.53
CA ILE A 92 23.45 17.08 -11.10
C ILE A 92 24.96 17.16 -10.84
N GLU A 93 25.79 16.64 -11.74
CA GLU A 93 27.25 16.73 -11.63
C GLU A 93 27.72 18.18 -11.66
N THR A 94 27.24 18.97 -12.61
CA THR A 94 27.58 20.40 -12.75
C THR A 94 27.14 21.18 -11.49
N VAL A 95 25.94 20.89 -10.99
CA VAL A 95 25.41 21.52 -9.79
C VAL A 95 26.24 21.15 -8.55
N MET A 96 26.66 19.89 -8.44
CA MET A 96 27.51 19.44 -7.35
C MET A 96 28.89 20.11 -7.39
N ASP A 97 29.51 20.20 -8.55
CA ASP A 97 30.82 20.82 -8.71
C ASP A 97 30.79 22.32 -8.41
N LYS A 98 29.70 23.00 -8.81
CA LYS A 98 29.56 24.46 -8.65
C LYS A 98 29.14 24.88 -7.25
N TYR A 99 28.18 24.18 -6.64
CA TYR A 99 27.50 24.68 -5.43
C TYR A 99 27.79 23.87 -4.17
N TYR A 100 28.38 22.66 -4.24
CA TYR A 100 28.53 21.80 -3.06
C TYR A 100 29.31 22.42 -1.92
N SER A 101 30.32 23.25 -2.22
CA SER A 101 31.12 23.95 -1.19
C SER A 101 30.40 25.17 -0.63
N GLU A 102 29.32 25.62 -1.25
CA GLU A 102 28.64 26.84 -0.84
C GLU A 102 27.76 26.66 0.39
N GLN A 103 27.51 27.73 1.12
CA GLN A 103 26.68 27.76 2.32
C GLN A 103 25.21 27.40 1.98
N HIS A 104 24.70 27.91 0.85
CA HIS A 104 23.32 27.72 0.41
C HIS A 104 23.14 26.54 -0.54
N PHE A 105 23.99 25.52 -0.45
CA PHE A 105 24.01 24.38 -1.36
C PHE A 105 22.62 23.72 -1.53
N LEU A 106 21.92 23.38 -0.44
CA LEU A 106 20.65 22.67 -0.53
C LEU A 106 19.55 23.51 -1.21
N HIS A 107 19.56 24.80 -0.99
CA HIS A 107 18.67 25.73 -1.69
C HIS A 107 19.00 25.80 -3.20
N ALA A 108 20.26 25.96 -3.56
CA ALA A 108 20.70 25.95 -4.95
C ALA A 108 20.40 24.60 -5.63
N PHE A 109 20.66 23.48 -4.94
CA PHE A 109 20.35 22.13 -5.41
C PHE A 109 18.86 21.95 -5.72
N PHE A 110 17.99 22.47 -4.87
CA PHE A 110 16.54 22.42 -5.10
C PHE A 110 16.10 23.35 -6.24
N THR A 111 16.51 24.61 -6.21
CA THR A 111 16.01 25.63 -7.16
C THR A 111 16.52 25.40 -8.57
N VAL A 112 17.79 24.99 -8.74
CA VAL A 112 18.36 24.74 -10.07
C VAL A 112 17.59 23.64 -10.80
N PHE A 113 17.27 22.51 -10.16
CA PHE A 113 16.50 21.47 -10.85
C PHE A 113 15.07 21.92 -11.10
N ARG A 114 14.35 22.43 -10.10
CA ARG A 114 12.97 22.89 -10.23
C ARG A 114 12.80 23.91 -11.37
N ASP A 115 13.67 24.89 -11.45
CA ASP A 115 13.53 26.01 -12.37
C ASP A 115 14.02 25.68 -13.80
N ASN A 116 14.79 24.59 -13.94
CA ASN A 116 15.37 24.18 -15.22
C ASN A 116 14.69 22.97 -15.87
N VAL A 117 13.95 22.14 -15.14
CA VAL A 117 13.22 21.04 -15.77
C VAL A 117 12.11 21.58 -16.65
N VAL A 118 11.92 20.95 -17.81
CA VAL A 118 10.87 21.25 -18.78
C VAL A 118 10.16 19.97 -19.18
N PHE A 119 8.91 20.08 -19.54
CA PHE A 119 8.05 18.94 -19.84
C PHE A 119 7.48 19.02 -21.25
N LYS A 120 7.15 17.86 -21.82
CA LYS A 120 6.40 17.76 -23.03
C LYS A 120 5.00 18.36 -22.83
N SER A 121 4.46 19.05 -23.83
CA SER A 121 3.09 19.58 -23.78
C SER A 121 2.11 18.45 -23.52
N ASP A 122 1.13 18.70 -22.64
CA ASP A 122 0.07 17.77 -22.25
C ASP A 122 0.55 16.48 -21.54
N SER A 123 1.81 16.44 -21.09
CA SER A 123 2.32 15.31 -20.31
C SER A 123 2.00 15.43 -18.83
N LYS A 124 1.59 14.32 -18.22
CA LYS A 124 1.32 14.22 -16.77
C LYS A 124 2.58 14.32 -15.90
N TYR A 125 3.76 14.18 -16.49
CA TYR A 125 5.01 14.41 -15.76
C TYR A 125 5.03 15.78 -15.08
N SER A 126 4.52 16.83 -15.75
CA SER A 126 4.46 18.17 -15.17
C SER A 126 3.66 18.22 -13.87
N GLU A 127 2.50 17.58 -13.82
CA GLU A 127 1.62 17.55 -12.64
C GLU A 127 2.30 16.84 -11.46
N TYR A 128 2.95 15.71 -11.69
CA TYR A 128 3.64 14.94 -10.66
C TYR A 128 4.87 15.66 -10.12
N PHE A 129 5.67 16.27 -11.00
CA PHE A 129 6.83 17.03 -10.58
C PHE A 129 6.43 18.30 -9.83
N GLU A 130 5.41 19.02 -10.28
CA GLU A 130 4.89 20.20 -9.60
C GLU A 130 4.41 19.87 -8.19
N PHE A 131 3.72 18.76 -8.03
CA PHE A 131 3.33 18.26 -6.70
C PHE A 131 4.56 18.04 -5.82
N ILE A 132 5.56 17.30 -6.31
CA ILE A 132 6.78 16.99 -5.55
C ILE A 132 7.53 18.29 -5.20
N PHE A 133 7.68 19.22 -6.13
CA PHE A 133 8.35 20.50 -5.90
C PHE A 133 7.61 21.36 -4.87
N THR A 134 6.29 21.36 -4.92
CA THR A 134 5.44 22.09 -3.97
C THR A 134 5.58 21.51 -2.56
N GLU A 135 5.49 20.19 -2.42
CA GLU A 135 5.64 19.52 -1.12
C GLU A 135 7.04 19.75 -0.52
N VAL A 136 8.11 19.65 -1.32
CA VAL A 136 9.48 19.94 -0.87
C VAL A 136 9.61 21.42 -0.47
N GLY A 137 9.12 22.33 -1.30
CA GLY A 137 9.18 23.78 -1.05
C GLY A 137 8.44 24.20 0.22
N HIS A 138 7.29 23.56 0.51
CA HIS A 138 6.53 23.83 1.74
C HIS A 138 7.16 23.17 2.98
N ALA A 139 7.72 21.97 2.83
CA ALA A 139 8.27 21.23 3.95
C ALA A 139 9.63 21.77 4.42
N VAL A 140 10.47 22.25 3.49
CA VAL A 140 11.86 22.60 3.76
C VAL A 140 11.99 24.10 4.00
N ASN A 141 12.34 24.47 5.23
CA ASN A 141 12.74 25.85 5.52
C ASN A 141 14.23 26.05 5.17
N PHE A 142 14.53 26.40 3.92
CA PHE A 142 15.90 26.58 3.44
C PHE A 142 16.69 27.63 4.24
N ASN A 143 16.05 28.67 4.80
CA ASN A 143 16.70 29.66 5.62
C ASN A 143 17.20 29.11 6.96
N LYS A 144 16.47 28.14 7.54
CA LYS A 144 16.89 27.46 8.78
C LYS A 144 18.07 26.52 8.53
N TYR A 145 18.18 25.97 7.34
CA TYR A 145 19.27 25.09 6.94
C TYR A 145 20.57 25.83 6.62
N GLU A 146 20.56 27.16 6.61
CA GLU A 146 21.76 27.98 6.36
C GLU A 146 22.65 28.14 7.58
N PHE A 147 22.16 27.95 8.80
CA PHE A 147 22.87 28.21 10.04
C PHE A 147 23.04 26.98 10.92
N ALA A 148 24.21 26.33 10.81
CA ALA A 148 24.87 25.53 11.87
C ALA A 148 24.06 24.37 12.54
N ASP A 149 22.96 23.86 11.95
CA ASP A 149 22.31 22.65 12.46
C ASP A 149 23.12 21.43 12.03
N PRO A 150 23.57 20.54 12.94
CA PRO A 150 24.28 19.32 12.60
C PRO A 150 23.51 18.41 11.63
N SER A 151 22.18 18.42 11.70
CA SER A 151 21.31 17.64 10.79
C SER A 151 21.46 18.09 9.34
N HIS A 152 21.73 19.36 9.11
CA HIS A 152 21.94 19.94 7.79
C HIS A 152 23.17 19.37 7.07
N LEU A 153 24.29 19.29 7.79
CA LEU A 153 25.52 18.70 7.26
C LEU A 153 25.31 17.24 6.88
N ILE A 154 24.55 16.50 7.68
CA ILE A 154 24.24 15.10 7.42
C ILE A 154 23.39 14.95 6.16
N VAL A 155 22.36 15.80 5.97
CA VAL A 155 21.54 15.79 4.73
C VAL A 155 22.42 16.13 3.53
N LYS A 156 23.27 17.13 3.62
CA LYS A 156 24.23 17.50 2.56
C LYS A 156 25.14 16.33 2.16
N GLU A 157 25.65 15.58 3.14
CA GLU A 157 26.47 14.40 2.91
C GLU A 157 25.66 13.24 2.28
N ILE A 158 24.38 13.09 2.64
CA ILE A 158 23.46 12.12 2.03
C ILE A 158 23.23 12.49 0.56
N VAL A 159 22.90 13.74 0.26
CA VAL A 159 22.71 14.25 -1.11
C VAL A 159 23.98 14.01 -1.95
N TYR A 160 25.16 14.28 -1.37
CA TYR A 160 26.43 13.98 -2.03
C TYR A 160 26.59 12.47 -2.32
N ALA A 161 26.28 11.62 -1.36
CA ALA A 161 26.37 10.18 -1.56
C ALA A 161 25.38 9.68 -2.63
N ILE A 162 24.17 10.26 -2.68
CA ILE A 162 23.17 9.96 -3.73
C ILE A 162 23.68 10.41 -5.10
N SER A 163 24.30 11.59 -5.22
CA SER A 163 24.85 12.08 -6.48
C SER A 163 25.96 11.20 -7.07
N LYS A 164 26.60 10.37 -6.24
CA LYS A 164 27.64 9.41 -6.66
C LYS A 164 27.12 8.00 -6.95
N LEU A 165 25.83 7.74 -6.80
CA LEU A 165 25.19 6.50 -7.25
C LEU A 165 25.27 6.41 -8.78
N ASP A 166 25.39 5.19 -9.27
CA ASP A 166 25.32 4.88 -10.71
C ASP A 166 23.91 4.39 -11.03
N VAL A 167 23.17 5.14 -11.86
CA VAL A 167 21.80 4.81 -12.25
C VAL A 167 21.74 3.54 -13.09
N PHE A 168 22.81 3.24 -13.84
CA PHE A 168 22.89 2.12 -14.77
C PHE A 168 23.65 0.90 -14.23
N GLU A 169 24.01 0.88 -12.92
CA GLU A 169 24.72 -0.23 -12.34
C GLU A 169 23.93 -1.54 -12.37
N PRO A 170 24.39 -2.59 -13.07
CA PRO A 170 23.62 -3.83 -13.23
C PRO A 170 23.65 -4.73 -11.99
N CYS A 171 24.70 -4.67 -11.16
CA CYS A 171 24.87 -5.58 -10.02
C CYS A 171 23.96 -5.26 -8.84
N PHE A 172 23.70 -3.98 -8.62
CA PHE A 172 22.76 -3.49 -7.63
C PHE A 172 22.08 -2.21 -8.16
N PRO A 173 20.96 -2.35 -8.90
CA PRO A 173 20.32 -1.27 -9.62
C PRO A 173 19.96 -0.07 -8.73
N PHE A 174 20.01 1.11 -9.29
CA PHE A 174 19.67 2.36 -8.59
C PHE A 174 18.26 2.32 -7.98
N VAL A 175 17.29 1.78 -8.71
CA VAL A 175 15.92 1.61 -8.22
C VAL A 175 15.87 0.76 -6.94
N LYS A 176 16.71 -0.28 -6.82
CA LYS A 176 16.78 -1.09 -5.58
C LYS A 176 17.43 -0.33 -4.42
N VAL A 177 18.28 0.66 -4.69
CA VAL A 177 18.76 1.58 -3.65
C VAL A 177 17.60 2.42 -3.14
N PHE A 178 16.81 3.00 -4.05
CA PHE A 178 15.66 3.82 -3.70
C PHE A 178 14.60 3.04 -2.92
N GLU A 179 14.21 1.86 -3.38
CA GLU A 179 13.30 0.97 -2.67
C GLU A 179 13.77 0.69 -1.22
N ARG A 180 15.06 0.39 -1.05
CA ARG A 180 15.63 0.15 0.29
C ARG A 180 15.62 1.40 1.19
N ILE A 181 15.74 2.57 0.61
CA ILE A 181 15.63 3.84 1.33
C ILE A 181 14.16 4.09 1.73
N CYS A 182 13.20 3.88 0.85
CA CYS A 182 11.77 3.99 1.15
C CYS A 182 11.33 3.00 2.25
N GLN A 183 11.85 1.77 2.24
CA GLN A 183 11.61 0.76 3.28
C GLN A 183 12.32 1.07 4.61
N SER A 184 13.14 2.11 4.68
CA SER A 184 13.83 2.48 5.91
C SER A 184 12.85 3.10 6.91
N LYS A 185 13.12 2.91 8.21
CA LYS A 185 12.29 3.55 9.26
C LYS A 185 12.40 5.07 9.29
N ILE A 186 13.28 5.65 8.49
CA ILE A 186 13.58 7.07 8.45
C ILE A 186 12.65 7.75 7.45
N ILE A 187 12.48 7.17 6.26
CA ILE A 187 11.39 7.56 5.36
C ILE A 187 10.15 6.79 5.81
N ARG A 188 9.18 7.51 6.32
CA ARG A 188 7.96 6.94 6.87
C ARG A 188 6.91 6.76 5.77
N THR A 189 7.20 5.87 4.83
CA THR A 189 6.21 5.43 3.85
C THR A 189 5.31 4.35 4.44
N ASP A 190 4.08 4.29 3.99
CA ASP A 190 3.23 3.13 4.14
C ASP A 190 3.69 2.09 3.11
N HIS A 191 4.68 1.28 3.49
CA HIS A 191 5.25 0.23 2.63
C HIS A 191 4.49 -1.07 2.80
N ASP A 192 4.18 -1.71 1.67
CA ASP A 192 3.58 -3.04 1.67
C ASP A 192 4.67 -4.12 1.77
N PRO A 193 4.51 -5.12 2.65
CA PRO A 193 5.50 -6.18 2.80
C PRO A 193 5.72 -6.98 1.53
N ASP A 194 6.97 -7.29 1.20
CA ASP A 194 7.34 -8.01 -0.03
C ASP A 194 6.54 -9.32 -0.21
N TYR A 195 6.38 -10.13 0.86
CA TYR A 195 5.61 -11.38 0.80
C TYR A 195 4.15 -11.17 0.39
N LEU A 196 3.55 -10.06 0.83
CA LEU A 196 2.16 -9.71 0.52
C LEU A 196 2.03 -9.29 -0.94
N ASN A 197 2.96 -8.47 -1.42
CA ASN A 197 3.03 -8.07 -2.82
C ASN A 197 3.16 -9.29 -3.73
N TYR A 198 4.06 -10.22 -3.40
CA TYR A 198 4.22 -11.47 -4.14
C TYR A 198 2.92 -12.27 -4.21
N LEU A 199 2.25 -12.46 -3.07
CA LEU A 199 1.06 -13.29 -3.02
C LEU A 199 -0.12 -12.65 -3.77
N ILE A 200 -0.36 -11.34 -3.57
CA ILE A 200 -1.41 -10.61 -4.29
C ILE A 200 -1.13 -10.63 -5.80
N SER A 201 0.10 -10.30 -6.21
CA SER A 201 0.49 -10.29 -7.62
C SER A 201 0.35 -11.65 -8.28
N SER A 202 0.70 -12.72 -7.56
CA SER A 202 0.55 -14.10 -8.04
C SER A 202 -0.90 -14.48 -8.27
N ILE A 203 -1.77 -14.14 -7.32
CA ILE A 203 -3.21 -14.40 -7.44
C ILE A 203 -3.80 -13.58 -8.60
N VAL A 204 -3.45 -12.31 -8.74
CA VAL A 204 -3.90 -11.49 -9.87
C VAL A 204 -3.45 -12.08 -11.19
N SER A 205 -2.16 -12.41 -11.34
CA SER A 205 -1.60 -12.94 -12.59
C SER A 205 -2.18 -14.31 -12.98
N SER A 206 -2.57 -15.12 -12.00
CA SER A 206 -3.25 -16.41 -12.27
C SER A 206 -4.69 -16.25 -12.76
N ASN A 207 -5.32 -15.10 -12.52
CA ASN A 207 -6.70 -14.84 -12.92
C ASN A 207 -6.81 -14.02 -14.22
N ILE A 208 -5.90 -13.09 -14.45
CA ILE A 208 -5.92 -12.17 -15.59
C ILE A 208 -4.50 -12.01 -16.15
N GLY A 209 -4.36 -12.30 -17.46
CA GLY A 209 -3.08 -12.15 -18.14
C GLY A 209 -2.81 -10.75 -18.71
N HIS A 210 -3.84 -10.05 -19.20
CA HIS A 210 -3.72 -8.77 -19.88
C HIS A 210 -4.89 -7.84 -19.49
N PRO A 211 -4.85 -7.22 -18.31
CA PRO A 211 -5.85 -6.23 -17.93
C PRO A 211 -5.66 -4.93 -18.74
N GLU A 212 -6.73 -4.21 -19.01
CA GLU A 212 -6.69 -2.87 -19.59
C GLU A 212 -6.54 -1.83 -18.47
N ASN A 213 -7.41 -1.89 -17.47
CA ASN A 213 -7.50 -0.92 -16.39
C ASN A 213 -7.19 -1.57 -15.03
N VAL A 214 -6.20 -1.05 -14.34
CA VAL A 214 -5.81 -1.50 -13.00
C VAL A 214 -6.04 -0.38 -11.98
N CYS A 215 -6.75 -0.67 -10.90
CA CYS A 215 -6.98 0.26 -9.80
C CYS A 215 -6.21 -0.15 -8.54
N ILE A 216 -5.52 0.82 -7.96
CA ILE A 216 -4.74 0.68 -6.74
C ILE A 216 -5.21 1.73 -5.73
N PRO A 217 -6.27 1.44 -4.96
CA PRO A 217 -6.88 2.39 -4.04
C PRO A 217 -5.91 2.97 -3.01
N PHE A 218 -4.89 2.20 -2.61
CA PHE A 218 -3.82 2.64 -1.72
C PHE A 218 -2.48 2.37 -2.41
N LEU A 219 -1.98 3.38 -3.13
CA LEU A 219 -0.72 3.27 -3.89
C LEU A 219 0.48 3.04 -2.99
N ASN A 220 0.49 3.67 -1.80
CA ASN A 220 1.62 3.66 -0.88
C ASN A 220 2.92 4.05 -1.60
N ASP A 221 3.97 3.22 -1.51
CA ASP A 221 5.24 3.42 -2.24
C ASP A 221 5.27 2.74 -3.63
N ALA A 222 4.12 2.31 -4.14
CA ALA A 222 3.91 1.61 -5.41
C ALA A 222 4.60 0.24 -5.52
N SER A 223 5.02 -0.36 -4.43
CA SER A 223 5.70 -1.67 -4.46
C SER A 223 4.80 -2.79 -5.02
N LEU A 224 3.49 -2.73 -4.77
CA LEU A 224 2.54 -3.74 -5.26
C LEU A 224 2.39 -3.74 -6.79
N PRO A 225 2.05 -2.62 -7.48
CA PRO A 225 1.96 -2.61 -8.95
C PRO A 225 3.30 -2.90 -9.62
N ILE A 226 4.41 -2.43 -9.05
CA ILE A 226 5.75 -2.72 -9.56
C ILE A 226 6.05 -4.21 -9.49
N ASN A 227 5.66 -4.87 -8.41
CA ASN A 227 5.84 -6.31 -8.27
C ASN A 227 5.04 -7.08 -9.34
N LEU A 228 3.77 -6.73 -9.56
CA LEU A 228 2.95 -7.36 -10.61
C LEU A 228 3.58 -7.18 -11.99
N PHE A 229 4.05 -5.98 -12.31
CA PHE A 229 4.63 -5.65 -13.61
C PHE A 229 6.00 -6.33 -13.83
N SER A 230 6.92 -6.21 -12.85
CA SER A 230 8.32 -6.62 -13.03
C SER A 230 8.56 -8.09 -12.71
N GLU A 231 7.91 -8.64 -11.70
CA GLU A 231 8.14 -10.01 -11.23
C GLU A 231 7.24 -11.03 -11.94
N TRP A 232 6.00 -10.62 -12.24
CA TRP A 232 5.00 -11.51 -12.83
C TRP A 232 4.77 -11.29 -14.31
N GLY A 233 5.39 -10.25 -14.89
CA GLY A 233 5.31 -9.95 -16.33
C GLY A 233 3.92 -9.57 -16.81
N VAL A 234 3.03 -9.17 -15.91
CA VAL A 234 1.69 -8.68 -16.26
C VAL A 234 1.79 -7.21 -16.62
N SER A 235 1.39 -6.86 -17.84
CA SER A 235 1.32 -5.48 -18.32
C SER A 235 -0.13 -5.06 -18.54
N TRP A 236 -0.39 -3.76 -18.40
CA TRP A 236 -1.71 -3.16 -18.60
C TRP A 236 -1.59 -1.76 -19.21
N SER A 237 -2.73 -1.21 -19.67
CA SER A 237 -2.73 0.07 -20.37
C SER A 237 -2.82 1.27 -19.42
N TRP A 238 -3.69 1.20 -18.40
CA TRP A 238 -3.99 2.34 -17.54
C TRP A 238 -3.90 1.99 -16.05
N THR A 239 -3.22 2.84 -15.30
CA THR A 239 -3.12 2.74 -13.84
C THR A 239 -3.93 3.84 -13.19
N TYR A 240 -4.86 3.47 -12.31
CA TYR A 240 -5.61 4.40 -11.47
C TYR A 240 -5.20 4.18 -10.01
N ALA A 241 -4.73 5.23 -9.36
CA ALA A 241 -4.19 5.10 -8.02
C ALA A 241 -4.54 6.29 -7.13
N ARG A 242 -4.62 6.06 -5.82
CA ARG A 242 -4.78 7.12 -4.82
C ARG A 242 -3.80 6.95 -3.68
N CYS A 243 -3.38 8.06 -3.11
CA CYS A 243 -2.56 8.08 -1.92
C CYS A 243 -2.90 9.30 -1.07
N HIS A 244 -3.02 9.11 0.23
CA HIS A 244 -3.40 10.17 1.18
C HIS A 244 -2.21 10.72 1.99
N ASP A 245 -1.06 10.05 1.92
CA ASP A 245 0.17 10.48 2.57
C ASP A 245 1.15 11.03 1.52
N SER A 246 1.53 12.29 1.66
CA SER A 246 2.32 12.99 0.64
C SER A 246 3.73 12.41 0.46
N ILE A 247 4.36 11.88 1.51
CA ILE A 247 5.67 11.23 1.41
C ILE A 247 5.54 9.91 0.63
N SER A 248 4.55 9.08 0.98
CA SER A 248 4.25 7.83 0.27
C SER A 248 3.88 8.12 -1.19
N TYR A 249 3.10 9.17 -1.45
CA TYR A 249 2.75 9.59 -2.80
C TYR A 249 3.97 9.96 -3.64
N CYS A 250 4.85 10.81 -3.12
CA CYS A 250 6.10 11.16 -3.80
C CYS A 250 6.96 9.93 -4.07
N CYS A 251 7.12 9.05 -3.08
CA CYS A 251 7.86 7.80 -3.24
C CYS A 251 7.22 6.89 -4.29
N GLY A 252 5.91 6.75 -4.28
CA GLY A 252 5.16 5.92 -5.21
C GLY A 252 5.32 6.38 -6.67
N ILE A 253 5.12 7.68 -6.93
CA ILE A 253 5.28 8.28 -8.25
C ILE A 253 6.71 8.10 -8.78
N ILE A 254 7.72 8.42 -7.96
CA ILE A 254 9.12 8.25 -8.35
C ILE A 254 9.45 6.77 -8.61
N ASN A 255 8.91 5.89 -7.81
CA ASN A 255 9.13 4.45 -7.93
C ASN A 255 8.52 3.88 -9.23
N LEU A 256 7.29 4.28 -9.57
CA LEU A 256 6.65 3.92 -10.83
C LEU A 256 7.51 4.40 -12.02
N MET A 257 7.93 5.66 -12.00
CA MET A 257 8.77 6.25 -13.05
C MET A 257 10.10 5.51 -13.21
N MET A 258 10.79 5.20 -12.10
CA MET A 258 12.07 4.48 -12.12
C MET A 258 11.95 3.01 -12.59
N ASN A 259 10.78 2.41 -12.45
CA ASN A 259 10.49 1.04 -12.91
C ASN A 259 9.89 1.01 -14.32
N GLY A 260 9.91 2.13 -15.05
CA GLY A 260 9.58 2.20 -16.47
C GLY A 260 8.08 2.25 -16.79
N PHE A 261 7.24 2.66 -15.83
CA PHE A 261 5.85 2.96 -16.11
C PHE A 261 5.75 4.20 -17.01
N ASP A 262 4.89 4.12 -18.01
CA ASP A 262 4.51 5.29 -18.78
C ASP A 262 3.63 6.21 -17.94
N MET A 263 4.21 7.30 -17.44
CA MET A 263 3.52 8.21 -16.52
C MET A 263 2.33 8.94 -17.17
N ASP A 264 2.26 9.00 -18.49
CA ASP A 264 1.10 9.57 -19.20
C ASP A 264 -0.12 8.63 -19.13
N THR A 265 0.08 7.35 -18.82
CA THR A 265 -0.97 6.36 -18.58
C THR A 265 -1.28 6.11 -17.10
N VAL A 266 -0.56 6.78 -16.21
CA VAL A 266 -0.82 6.75 -14.77
C VAL A 266 -1.76 7.88 -14.36
N TYR A 267 -2.88 7.55 -13.75
CA TYR A 267 -3.84 8.48 -13.14
C TYR A 267 -3.75 8.35 -11.63
N SER A 268 -2.80 9.05 -11.04
CA SER A 268 -2.60 9.02 -9.59
C SER A 268 -3.01 10.35 -8.96
N GLU A 269 -3.83 10.26 -7.92
CA GLU A 269 -4.34 11.42 -7.21
C GLU A 269 -3.83 11.43 -5.76
N PHE A 270 -3.37 12.59 -5.31
CA PHE A 270 -3.16 12.84 -3.90
C PHE A 270 -4.51 13.16 -3.24
N LYS A 271 -5.25 12.10 -2.93
CA LYS A 271 -6.62 12.17 -2.43
C LYS A 271 -6.89 10.99 -1.50
N SER A 272 -7.85 11.15 -0.60
CA SER A 272 -8.27 10.02 0.22
C SER A 272 -8.87 8.92 -0.65
N PRO A 273 -8.45 7.64 -0.49
CA PRO A 273 -9.07 6.53 -1.22
C PRO A 273 -10.55 6.34 -0.95
N PHE A 274 -11.04 6.90 0.16
CA PHE A 274 -12.45 6.81 0.57
C PHE A 274 -13.33 7.93 -0.02
N GLU A 275 -12.73 8.92 -0.67
CA GLU A 275 -13.51 9.94 -1.36
C GLU A 275 -14.14 9.36 -2.62
N PRO A 276 -15.39 9.74 -2.93
CA PRO A 276 -16.09 9.24 -4.12
C PRO A 276 -15.31 9.62 -5.40
N ASP A 277 -15.44 8.77 -6.41
CA ASP A 277 -14.87 9.05 -7.72
C ASP A 277 -15.66 10.15 -8.43
N GLU A 278 -14.96 11.09 -9.03
CA GLU A 278 -15.56 12.11 -9.87
C GLU A 278 -16.10 11.53 -11.19
N ASN A 279 -15.57 10.39 -11.61
CA ASN A 279 -16.00 9.69 -12.81
C ASN A 279 -16.34 8.22 -12.50
N PRO A 280 -17.55 7.93 -11.98
CA PRO A 280 -17.98 6.58 -11.59
C PRO A 280 -18.16 5.62 -12.78
N SER A 281 -18.03 6.11 -14.02
CA SER A 281 -18.19 5.29 -15.23
C SER A 281 -16.97 4.40 -15.53
N VAL A 282 -15.79 4.70 -14.98
CA VAL A 282 -14.59 3.89 -15.19
C VAL A 282 -14.73 2.57 -14.45
N LYS A 283 -14.52 1.46 -15.18
CA LYS A 283 -14.49 0.10 -14.63
C LYS A 283 -13.09 -0.47 -14.73
N PHE A 284 -12.75 -1.34 -13.79
CA PHE A 284 -11.43 -1.92 -13.64
C PHE A 284 -11.45 -3.44 -13.85
N ASP A 285 -10.46 -3.95 -14.55
CA ASP A 285 -10.26 -5.39 -14.70
C ASP A 285 -9.58 -5.98 -13.47
N VAL A 286 -8.71 -5.19 -12.85
CA VAL A 286 -8.00 -5.53 -11.63
C VAL A 286 -8.16 -4.42 -10.61
N ILE A 287 -8.53 -4.79 -9.38
CA ILE A 287 -8.41 -3.94 -8.20
C ILE A 287 -7.54 -4.68 -7.20
N MET A 288 -6.44 -4.08 -6.78
CA MET A 288 -5.56 -4.70 -5.81
C MET A 288 -5.04 -3.69 -4.80
N SER A 289 -5.03 -4.09 -3.53
CA SER A 289 -4.52 -3.23 -2.47
C SER A 289 -4.35 -3.95 -1.15
N ARG A 290 -3.54 -3.36 -0.30
CA ARG A 290 -3.56 -3.61 1.13
C ARG A 290 -4.34 -2.52 1.83
N LEU A 291 -5.45 -2.89 2.44
CA LEU A 291 -6.27 -1.93 3.17
C LEU A 291 -5.65 -1.63 4.53
N PRO A 292 -5.50 -0.36 4.91
CA PRO A 292 -5.13 -0.01 6.27
C PRO A 292 -6.24 -0.47 7.23
N PRO A 293 -5.90 -0.85 8.47
CA PRO A 293 -6.92 -1.16 9.47
C PRO A 293 -7.80 0.08 9.70
N ILE A 294 -9.09 -0.05 9.46
CA ILE A 294 -10.05 1.04 9.61
C ILE A 294 -10.37 1.20 11.09
N THR A 295 -9.62 2.07 11.74
CA THR A 295 -9.82 2.49 13.12
C THR A 295 -10.41 3.90 13.14
N ALA A 296 -11.12 4.25 14.21
CA ALA A 296 -11.63 5.63 14.39
C ALA A 296 -10.52 6.70 14.25
N ARG A 297 -9.27 6.34 14.58
CA ARG A 297 -8.09 7.20 14.41
C ARG A 297 -7.72 7.39 12.93
N ASN A 298 -7.77 6.31 12.14
CA ASN A 298 -7.49 6.36 10.70
C ASN A 298 -8.62 7.06 9.96
N LEU A 299 -9.88 6.87 10.35
CA LEU A 299 -11.02 7.61 9.77
C LEU A 299 -10.87 9.12 9.94
N LYS A 300 -10.37 9.58 11.09
CA LYS A 300 -10.03 11.01 11.29
C LYS A 300 -8.85 11.46 10.42
N LYS A 301 -7.84 10.62 10.25
CA LYS A 301 -6.67 10.88 9.39
C LYS A 301 -7.08 11.02 7.92
N PHE A 302 -8.08 10.28 7.49
CA PHE A 302 -8.61 10.31 6.11
C PHE A 302 -9.64 11.42 5.86
N ASN A 303 -9.87 12.34 6.80
CA ASN A 303 -10.84 13.45 6.72
C ASN A 303 -12.29 13.02 6.41
N LEU A 304 -12.63 11.75 6.54
CA LEU A 304 -13.95 11.21 6.21
C LEU A 304 -15.09 11.85 7.00
N SER A 305 -14.80 12.32 8.22
CA SER A 305 -15.82 12.98 9.04
C SER A 305 -16.29 14.31 8.45
N ASN A 306 -15.44 15.06 7.74
CA ASN A 306 -15.79 16.39 7.21
C ASN A 306 -16.38 16.32 5.79
N SER A 307 -15.78 15.54 4.88
CA SER A 307 -16.29 15.38 3.52
C SER A 307 -17.64 14.63 3.50
N TYR A 308 -17.78 13.59 4.32
CA TYR A 308 -19.04 12.87 4.49
C TYR A 308 -20.15 13.77 5.06
N GLU A 309 -19.87 14.58 6.09
CA GLU A 309 -20.84 15.51 6.67
C GLU A 309 -21.23 16.65 5.70
N ILE A 310 -20.31 17.10 4.85
CA ILE A 310 -20.59 18.12 3.82
C ILE A 310 -21.41 17.52 2.68
N ALA A 311 -21.05 16.35 2.18
CA ALA A 311 -21.81 15.62 1.18
C ALA A 311 -23.24 15.30 1.72
N LYS A 312 -23.31 14.76 2.93
CA LYS A 312 -24.59 14.48 3.60
C LYS A 312 -25.47 15.72 3.74
N ARG A 313 -24.91 16.91 4.02
CA ARG A 313 -25.67 18.17 4.07
C ARG A 313 -26.17 18.63 2.72
N ASN A 314 -25.41 18.46 1.66
CA ASN A 314 -25.78 18.83 0.31
C ASN A 314 -26.89 17.90 -0.22
N ASN A 315 -26.69 16.60 -0.07
CA ASN A 315 -27.64 15.58 -0.51
C ASN A 315 -28.95 15.64 0.28
N ARG A 316 -28.89 16.02 1.56
CA ARG A 316 -30.10 16.23 2.37
C ARG A 316 -31.07 17.26 1.77
N LYS A 317 -30.57 18.38 1.24
CA LYS A 317 -31.38 19.39 0.56
C LYS A 317 -32.00 18.88 -0.73
N GLU A 318 -31.23 18.09 -1.50
CA GLU A 318 -31.71 17.47 -2.72
C GLU A 318 -32.77 16.41 -2.45
N VAL A 319 -32.57 15.56 -1.46
CA VAL A 319 -33.55 14.55 -1.04
C VAL A 319 -34.80 15.18 -0.50
N GLN A 320 -34.72 16.23 0.31
CA GLN A 320 -35.87 16.95 0.79
C GLN A 320 -36.67 17.60 -0.34
N ALA A 321 -35.97 18.18 -1.33
CA ALA A 321 -36.60 18.75 -2.51
C ALA A 321 -37.26 17.68 -3.40
N LEU A 322 -36.66 16.50 -3.51
CA LEU A 322 -37.21 15.38 -4.26
C LEU A 322 -38.47 14.81 -3.59
N LEU A 323 -38.45 14.64 -2.27
CA LEU A 323 -39.60 14.18 -1.50
C LEU A 323 -40.80 15.14 -1.62
N SER A 324 -40.58 16.45 -1.41
CA SER A 324 -41.67 17.44 -1.44
C SER A 324 -42.14 17.74 -2.87
N ASN A 325 -41.23 17.90 -3.84
CA ASN A 325 -41.60 18.40 -5.18
C ASN A 325 -41.99 17.29 -6.17
N GLN A 326 -41.42 16.11 -6.06
CA GLN A 326 -41.68 15.02 -7.01
C GLN A 326 -42.58 13.93 -6.45
N LEU A 327 -42.50 13.64 -5.17
CA LEU A 327 -43.28 12.57 -4.55
C LEU A 327 -44.44 13.04 -3.70
N ASN A 328 -44.61 14.36 -3.50
CA ASN A 328 -45.62 14.97 -2.60
C ASN A 328 -45.61 14.35 -1.19
N ILE A 329 -44.41 14.02 -0.69
CA ILE A 329 -44.21 13.45 0.64
C ILE A 329 -43.68 14.58 1.53
N ASP A 330 -44.55 15.17 2.33
CA ASP A 330 -44.18 16.18 3.30
C ASP A 330 -44.00 15.58 4.69
N ARG A 331 -43.28 16.31 5.56
CA ARG A 331 -43.02 15.95 6.95
C ARG A 331 -44.30 15.56 7.71
N GLU A 332 -45.44 16.22 7.38
CA GLU A 332 -46.74 15.97 7.99
C GLU A 332 -47.37 14.62 7.62
N SER A 333 -46.81 13.94 6.61
CA SER A 333 -47.27 12.62 6.16
C SER A 333 -46.77 11.46 7.04
N PHE A 334 -45.89 11.73 8.03
CA PHE A 334 -45.32 10.74 8.92
C PHE A 334 -45.86 10.86 10.36
N GLY A 335 -45.97 9.71 11.01
CA GLY A 335 -46.45 9.62 12.39
C GLY A 335 -45.46 10.18 13.43
N SER A 336 -44.17 10.31 13.08
CA SER A 336 -43.16 10.93 13.93
C SER A 336 -42.05 11.60 13.10
N GLU A 337 -41.43 12.63 13.69
CA GLU A 337 -40.26 13.30 13.10
C GLU A 337 -39.09 12.34 12.88
N ALA A 338 -38.93 11.34 13.76
CA ALA A 338 -37.90 10.32 13.66
C ALA A 338 -38.05 9.42 12.42
N GLU A 339 -39.29 9.10 12.02
CA GLU A 339 -39.54 8.30 10.82
C GLU A 339 -39.24 9.08 9.54
N TYR A 340 -39.59 10.37 9.48
CA TYR A 340 -39.25 11.24 8.35
C TYR A 340 -37.75 11.45 8.21
N GLU A 341 -37.04 11.70 9.31
CA GLU A 341 -35.60 11.84 9.33
C GLU A 341 -34.90 10.54 8.91
N MET A 342 -35.39 9.40 9.34
CA MET A 342 -34.89 8.09 8.95
C MET A 342 -35.06 7.81 7.46
N LEU A 343 -36.20 8.26 6.86
CA LEU A 343 -36.39 8.16 5.41
C LEU A 343 -35.42 9.06 4.64
N ILE A 344 -35.19 10.28 5.08
CA ILE A 344 -34.23 11.20 4.47
C ILE A 344 -32.84 10.63 4.53
N GLU A 345 -32.39 10.13 5.68
CA GLU A 345 -31.08 9.55 5.83
C GLU A 345 -30.90 8.32 4.92
N ASN A 346 -31.91 7.46 4.82
CA ASN A 346 -31.90 6.30 3.91
C ASN A 346 -31.78 6.70 2.43
N LEU A 347 -32.45 7.77 2.02
CA LEU A 347 -32.41 8.23 0.63
C LEU A 347 -31.10 8.95 0.31
N ILE A 348 -30.53 9.68 1.28
CA ILE A 348 -29.20 10.29 1.14
C ILE A 348 -28.15 9.20 0.95
N ASP A 349 -28.16 8.18 1.80
CA ASP A 349 -27.21 7.06 1.72
C ASP A 349 -27.33 6.31 0.38
N LYS A 350 -28.54 6.24 -0.21
CA LYS A 350 -28.74 5.66 -1.55
C LYS A 350 -28.22 6.55 -2.67
N MET A 351 -28.39 7.86 -2.58
CA MET A 351 -27.90 8.80 -3.60
C MET A 351 -26.38 8.88 -3.61
N ASP A 352 -25.73 8.86 -2.43
CA ASP A 352 -24.27 8.92 -2.32
C ASP A 352 -23.57 7.68 -2.87
N LEU A 353 -24.26 6.54 -2.89
CA LEU A 353 -23.62 5.27 -3.26
C LEU A 353 -23.76 4.93 -4.75
N ASN A 354 -24.56 5.67 -5.51
CA ASN A 354 -24.94 5.31 -6.89
C ASN A 354 -25.31 3.81 -7.00
N LEU A 355 -25.82 3.25 -5.89
CA LEU A 355 -26.15 1.85 -5.77
C LEU A 355 -27.50 1.60 -6.40
N ASP A 356 -27.53 0.71 -7.35
CA ASP A 356 -28.74 -0.05 -7.69
C ASP A 356 -29.05 -0.97 -6.48
N ILE A 357 -29.44 -0.33 -5.36
CA ILE A 357 -29.72 -1.07 -4.13
C ILE A 357 -31.08 -1.70 -4.30
N ASP A 358 -31.07 -3.00 -4.44
CA ASP A 358 -32.24 -3.84 -4.31
C ASP A 358 -32.99 -3.44 -3.03
N SER A 359 -34.27 -3.15 -3.17
CA SER A 359 -35.15 -2.61 -2.13
C SER A 359 -35.21 -3.43 -0.81
N GLN A 360 -34.62 -4.62 -0.79
CA GLN A 360 -34.51 -5.50 0.39
C GLN A 360 -33.41 -5.08 1.39
N LEU A 361 -32.36 -4.38 0.94
CA LEU A 361 -31.29 -3.91 1.85
C LEU A 361 -31.68 -2.69 2.72
N VAL A 362 -32.80 -2.07 2.42
CA VAL A 362 -33.28 -0.84 3.10
C VAL A 362 -33.71 -1.08 4.56
N GLY A 363 -33.98 -2.34 4.93
CA GLY A 363 -34.40 -2.71 6.29
C GLY A 363 -33.27 -2.83 7.33
N GLU A 364 -31.99 -2.81 6.93
CA GLU A 364 -30.86 -3.08 7.82
C GLU A 364 -29.90 -1.90 7.95
N TYR A 365 -30.44 -0.82 8.47
CA TYR A 365 -29.84 0.52 8.61
C TYR A 365 -28.48 0.60 9.34
N GLU A 366 -28.18 -0.33 10.23
CA GLU A 366 -26.93 -0.27 11.01
C GLU A 366 -25.67 -0.62 10.21
N VAL A 367 -25.82 -1.31 9.10
CA VAL A 367 -24.71 -1.79 8.27
C VAL A 367 -24.10 -0.68 7.43
N LEU A 368 -24.91 0.26 6.99
CA LEU A 368 -24.47 1.40 6.18
C LEU A 368 -23.66 2.46 6.96
N LYS A 369 -23.58 2.33 8.29
CA LYS A 369 -22.77 3.21 9.15
C LYS A 369 -21.28 2.87 9.18
N SER A 370 -20.87 1.74 8.60
CA SER A 370 -19.46 1.37 8.60
C SER A 370 -18.79 1.84 7.29
N SER A 371 -17.85 2.76 7.41
CA SER A 371 -17.04 3.25 6.29
C SER A 371 -16.26 2.14 5.55
N GLU A 372 -15.97 1.03 6.24
CA GLU A 372 -15.39 -0.18 5.64
C GLU A 372 -16.32 -0.79 4.60
N TYR A 373 -17.60 -0.83 4.91
CA TYR A 373 -18.63 -1.37 4.05
C TYR A 373 -18.79 -0.55 2.77
N LEU A 374 -18.95 0.76 2.90
CA LEU A 374 -19.14 1.67 1.77
C LEU A 374 -17.96 1.62 0.81
N PHE A 375 -16.75 1.64 1.36
CA PHE A 375 -15.54 1.57 0.57
C PHE A 375 -15.46 0.28 -0.24
N LEU A 376 -15.71 -0.88 0.38
CA LEU A 376 -15.66 -2.17 -0.28
C LEU A 376 -16.73 -2.29 -1.39
N ILE A 377 -17.95 -1.81 -1.15
CA ILE A 377 -19.02 -1.80 -2.15
C ILE A 377 -18.68 -0.87 -3.33
N ASN A 378 -18.12 0.31 -3.07
CA ASN A 378 -17.67 1.21 -4.13
C ASN A 378 -16.60 0.56 -5.01
N LEU A 379 -15.63 -0.12 -4.42
CA LEU A 379 -14.63 -0.87 -5.20
C LEU A 379 -15.28 -1.99 -6.03
N LEU A 380 -16.20 -2.75 -5.44
CA LEU A 380 -16.92 -3.80 -6.17
C LEU A 380 -17.75 -3.23 -7.31
N ASN A 381 -18.41 -2.09 -7.11
CA ASN A 381 -19.15 -1.42 -8.17
C ASN A 381 -18.25 -0.97 -9.32
N SER A 382 -17.01 -0.55 -9.02
CA SER A 382 -16.02 -0.15 -10.01
C SER A 382 -15.33 -1.33 -10.69
N LEU A 383 -15.49 -2.57 -10.20
CA LEU A 383 -14.94 -3.77 -10.82
C LEU A 383 -15.75 -4.17 -12.06
N ASN A 384 -15.07 -4.57 -13.14
CA ASN A 384 -15.70 -5.23 -14.29
C ASN A 384 -16.33 -6.58 -13.90
N ASP A 385 -17.30 -7.05 -14.67
CA ASP A 385 -17.97 -8.32 -14.38
C ASP A 385 -17.03 -9.51 -14.40
N ASP A 386 -16.07 -9.52 -15.34
CA ASP A 386 -15.04 -10.56 -15.45
C ASP A 386 -13.74 -10.19 -14.70
N GLY A 387 -13.74 -9.06 -14.00
CA GLY A 387 -12.59 -8.57 -13.25
C GLY A 387 -12.31 -9.34 -11.97
N VAL A 388 -11.10 -9.14 -11.44
CA VAL A 388 -10.66 -9.69 -10.16
C VAL A 388 -10.28 -8.57 -9.19
N MET A 389 -10.75 -8.68 -7.95
CA MET A 389 -10.31 -7.80 -6.88
C MET A 389 -9.63 -8.61 -5.78
N VAL A 390 -8.38 -8.26 -5.46
CA VAL A 390 -7.57 -8.94 -4.44
C VAL A 390 -7.17 -7.94 -3.36
N LEU A 391 -7.72 -8.11 -2.18
CA LEU A 391 -7.49 -7.20 -1.06
C LEU A 391 -6.86 -7.91 0.13
N ALA A 392 -5.75 -7.38 0.62
CA ALA A 392 -5.31 -7.71 1.97
C ALA A 392 -6.03 -6.80 2.97
N MET A 393 -6.69 -7.40 3.93
CA MET A 393 -7.53 -6.69 4.89
C MET A 393 -7.49 -7.30 6.28
N SER A 394 -8.11 -6.63 7.25
CA SER A 394 -8.13 -7.13 8.63
C SER A 394 -8.95 -8.40 8.76
N GLN A 395 -8.44 -9.37 9.52
CA GLN A 395 -9.17 -10.60 9.88
C GLN A 395 -10.50 -10.32 10.60
N SER A 396 -10.66 -9.15 11.20
CA SER A 396 -11.92 -8.74 11.82
C SER A 396 -13.12 -8.77 10.85
N PHE A 397 -12.88 -8.62 9.55
CA PHE A 397 -13.89 -8.77 8.50
C PHE A 397 -14.61 -10.12 8.57
N LEU A 398 -13.90 -11.19 8.91
CA LEU A 398 -14.43 -12.55 8.91
C LEU A 398 -15.45 -12.82 10.02
N VAL A 399 -15.31 -12.12 11.18
CA VAL A 399 -16.00 -12.50 12.41
C VAL A 399 -16.79 -11.38 13.09
N LYS A 400 -16.50 -10.10 12.80
CA LYS A 400 -17.13 -8.96 13.46
C LYS A 400 -18.65 -8.96 13.26
N ASN A 401 -19.45 -8.95 14.32
CA ASN A 401 -20.91 -9.03 14.26
C ASN A 401 -21.53 -7.88 13.44
N SER A 402 -20.99 -6.66 13.57
CA SER A 402 -21.48 -5.50 12.79
C SER A 402 -21.28 -5.63 11.27
N LEU A 403 -20.52 -6.62 10.80
CA LEU A 403 -20.29 -6.90 9.39
C LEU A 403 -20.99 -8.19 8.91
N GLU A 404 -21.87 -8.78 9.71
CA GLU A 404 -22.59 -10.00 9.35
C GLU A 404 -23.44 -9.80 8.10
N THR A 405 -24.21 -8.72 8.04
CA THR A 405 -25.05 -8.40 6.88
C THR A 405 -24.21 -8.17 5.62
N LEU A 406 -23.05 -7.51 5.75
CA LEU A 406 -22.12 -7.37 4.63
C LEU A 406 -21.63 -8.76 4.14
N ARG A 407 -21.24 -9.65 5.06
CA ARG A 407 -20.81 -11.00 4.69
C ARG A 407 -21.94 -11.78 4.05
N LYS A 408 -23.17 -11.69 4.57
CA LYS A 408 -24.36 -12.29 3.95
C LYS A 408 -24.57 -11.79 2.52
N TYR A 409 -24.51 -10.48 2.32
CA TYR A 409 -24.63 -9.84 1.01
C TYR A 409 -23.56 -10.34 0.03
N LEU A 410 -22.27 -10.29 0.43
CA LEU A 410 -21.16 -10.66 -0.42
C LEU A 410 -21.07 -12.16 -0.73
N THR A 411 -21.50 -13.02 0.19
CA THR A 411 -21.46 -14.48 0.01
C THR A 411 -22.74 -15.00 -0.62
N PHE A 412 -23.88 -14.84 0.05
CA PHE A 412 -25.11 -15.51 -0.27
C PHE A 412 -25.96 -14.78 -1.33
N GLU A 413 -26.06 -13.44 -1.25
CA GLU A 413 -26.91 -12.67 -2.16
C GLU A 413 -26.23 -12.38 -3.49
N LYS A 414 -24.93 -12.02 -3.47
CA LYS A 414 -24.16 -11.67 -4.67
C LYS A 414 -23.14 -12.73 -5.09
N ASN A 415 -22.74 -13.62 -4.20
CA ASN A 415 -21.72 -14.64 -4.47
C ASN A 415 -20.41 -14.05 -5.03
N TYR A 416 -19.88 -12.98 -4.39
CA TYR A 416 -18.70 -12.27 -4.88
C TYR A 416 -17.39 -12.76 -4.27
N ILE A 417 -17.39 -13.43 -3.11
CA ILE A 417 -16.18 -13.92 -2.46
C ILE A 417 -15.77 -15.25 -3.09
N ASP A 418 -14.57 -15.29 -3.68
CA ASP A 418 -14.02 -16.45 -4.38
C ASP A 418 -13.10 -17.27 -3.48
N ALA A 419 -12.16 -16.60 -2.78
CA ALA A 419 -11.28 -17.25 -1.84
C ALA A 419 -10.95 -16.37 -0.63
N ILE A 420 -10.60 -17.01 0.47
CA ILE A 420 -10.12 -16.38 1.70
C ILE A 420 -8.85 -17.12 2.14
N ILE A 421 -7.76 -16.37 2.27
CA ILE A 421 -6.42 -16.91 2.55
C ILE A 421 -5.88 -16.27 3.81
N SER A 422 -5.48 -17.07 4.81
CA SER A 422 -4.79 -16.54 5.99
C SER A 422 -3.35 -16.18 5.66
N ILE A 423 -2.82 -15.21 6.39
CA ILE A 423 -1.41 -14.86 6.35
C ILE A 423 -0.82 -15.27 7.70
N PRO A 424 0.39 -15.89 7.75
CA PRO A 424 1.04 -16.26 8.99
C PRO A 424 1.11 -15.10 9.99
N ASP A 425 0.74 -15.35 11.25
CA ASP A 425 0.70 -14.33 12.31
C ASP A 425 2.06 -13.69 12.57
N GLU A 426 3.14 -14.45 12.40
CA GLU A 426 4.50 -13.96 12.53
C GLU A 426 4.89 -12.95 11.45
N LEU A 427 4.24 -13.00 10.29
CA LEU A 427 4.40 -12.03 9.20
C LEU A 427 3.57 -10.79 9.46
N SER A 428 2.41 -10.96 10.06
CA SER A 428 1.58 -9.84 10.47
C SER A 428 2.11 -9.26 11.80
N ARG A 429 2.04 -7.93 11.96
CA ARG A 429 2.29 -7.35 13.28
C ARG A 429 1.20 -7.85 14.24
N PRO A 430 1.48 -8.10 15.54
CA PRO A 430 0.50 -8.62 16.50
C PRO A 430 -0.83 -7.86 16.56
N SER A 431 -0.84 -6.60 16.11
CA SER A 431 -2.05 -5.75 16.04
C SER A 431 -2.78 -5.80 14.69
N ARG A 432 -2.29 -6.58 13.72
CA ARG A 432 -2.81 -6.62 12.34
C ARG A 432 -2.80 -8.06 11.85
N MET A 433 -3.72 -8.87 12.37
CA MET A 433 -4.03 -10.14 11.72
C MET A 433 -4.65 -9.82 10.36
N GLU A 434 -3.90 -10.11 9.30
CA GLU A 434 -4.28 -9.80 7.93
C GLU A 434 -4.68 -11.08 7.20
N ILE A 435 -5.63 -10.94 6.31
CA ILE A 435 -6.08 -12.00 5.39
C ILE A 435 -6.07 -11.44 3.98
N ILE A 436 -6.00 -12.31 2.99
CA ILE A 436 -6.28 -11.95 1.60
C ILE A 436 -7.66 -12.47 1.26
N VAL A 437 -8.48 -11.59 0.68
CA VAL A 437 -9.79 -11.95 0.14
C VAL A 437 -9.78 -11.69 -1.36
N VAL A 438 -10.18 -12.70 -2.13
CA VAL A 438 -10.34 -12.63 -3.57
C VAL A 438 -11.81 -12.47 -3.89
N PHE A 439 -12.14 -11.44 -4.68
CA PHE A 439 -13.50 -11.16 -5.11
C PHE A 439 -13.61 -11.25 -6.63
N ARG A 440 -14.71 -11.82 -7.10
CA ARG A 440 -15.11 -11.88 -8.51
C ARG A 440 -16.62 -11.71 -8.62
N LYS A 441 -17.08 -10.90 -9.57
CA LYS A 441 -18.53 -10.72 -9.77
C LYS A 441 -19.16 -11.92 -10.49
N ARG A 442 -18.52 -12.41 -11.54
CA ARG A 442 -19.04 -13.55 -12.30
C ARG A 442 -18.41 -14.83 -11.81
N ARG A 443 -19.16 -15.57 -11.00
CA ARG A 443 -18.77 -16.88 -10.48
C ARG A 443 -19.79 -17.92 -10.89
N PHE A 444 -19.32 -19.13 -11.20
CA PHE A 444 -20.16 -20.24 -11.65
C PHE A 444 -20.35 -21.32 -10.57
N THR A 445 -19.68 -21.14 -9.42
CA THR A 445 -19.74 -22.05 -8.27
C THR A 445 -20.40 -21.35 -7.08
N ASP A 446 -21.05 -22.13 -6.23
CA ASP A 446 -21.60 -21.71 -4.94
C ASP A 446 -20.67 -22.10 -3.76
N GLU A 447 -19.37 -22.15 -4.03
CA GLU A 447 -18.34 -22.60 -3.10
C GLU A 447 -17.26 -21.52 -2.92
N ILE A 448 -16.72 -21.40 -1.72
CA ILE A 448 -15.60 -20.49 -1.38
C ILE A 448 -14.39 -21.33 -0.99
N VAL A 449 -13.22 -20.99 -1.52
CA VAL A 449 -11.95 -21.64 -1.17
C VAL A 449 -11.38 -20.98 0.08
N PHE A 450 -11.15 -21.76 1.13
CA PHE A 450 -10.45 -21.35 2.34
C PHE A 450 -9.05 -21.94 2.35
N ILE A 451 -8.02 -21.11 2.54
CA ILE A 451 -6.62 -21.55 2.59
C ILE A 451 -6.00 -21.05 3.88
N ASP A 452 -5.43 -21.94 4.66
CA ASP A 452 -4.74 -21.60 5.89
C ASP A 452 -3.21 -21.73 5.70
N MET A 453 -2.54 -20.59 5.62
CA MET A 453 -1.08 -20.51 5.52
C MET A 453 -0.41 -20.27 6.88
N SER A 454 -1.12 -20.37 7.99
CA SER A 454 -0.61 -19.97 9.30
C SER A 454 0.70 -20.67 9.69
N GLN A 455 0.97 -21.86 9.17
CA GLN A 455 2.16 -22.66 9.42
C GLN A 455 3.17 -22.67 8.25
N ASP A 456 2.81 -22.08 7.08
CA ASP A 456 3.59 -22.20 5.85
C ASP A 456 4.48 -20.98 5.61
N TYR A 457 5.53 -20.84 6.40
CA TYR A 457 6.52 -19.77 6.19
C TYR A 457 7.94 -20.25 6.47
N THR A 458 8.89 -19.62 5.79
CA THR A 458 10.32 -19.87 6.02
C THR A 458 10.97 -18.65 6.66
N ILE A 459 11.61 -18.88 7.81
CA ILE A 459 12.40 -17.83 8.46
C ILE A 459 13.77 -17.76 7.79
N ARG A 460 14.03 -16.72 7.00
CA ARG A 460 15.39 -16.42 6.54
C ARG A 460 15.96 -15.25 7.33
N ARG A 461 17.19 -15.43 7.83
CA ARG A 461 17.97 -14.31 8.35
C ARG A 461 18.52 -13.54 7.16
N ALA A 462 17.84 -12.48 6.74
CA ALA A 462 18.41 -11.58 5.76
C ALA A 462 19.36 -10.59 6.46
N PRO A 463 20.56 -10.36 5.92
CA PRO A 463 21.39 -9.28 6.43
C PRO A 463 20.62 -7.96 6.18
N TYR A 464 20.34 -7.24 7.24
CA TYR A 464 19.90 -5.86 7.12
C TYR A 464 20.95 -5.08 6.31
N ALA A 465 20.55 -4.00 5.64
CA ALA A 465 21.47 -3.11 4.91
C ALA A 465 22.64 -2.60 5.77
N VAL A 466 22.68 -2.97 7.05
CA VAL A 466 23.70 -2.61 8.03
C VAL A 466 24.45 -3.86 8.49
N PRO A 467 25.80 -3.85 8.45
CA PRO A 467 26.62 -4.91 8.96
C PRO A 467 26.33 -5.19 10.44
N GLY A 468 26.13 -6.47 10.76
CA GLY A 468 25.91 -6.93 12.13
C GLY A 468 24.48 -6.92 12.63
N MET A 469 23.51 -6.35 11.90
CA MET A 469 22.09 -6.49 12.19
C MET A 469 21.43 -7.49 11.24
N PHE A 470 20.79 -8.49 11.81
CA PHE A 470 19.95 -9.43 11.09
C PHE A 470 18.49 -9.10 11.39
N VAL A 471 17.69 -8.88 10.36
CA VAL A 471 16.23 -8.88 10.49
C VAL A 471 15.76 -10.30 10.22
N ARG A 472 14.86 -10.80 11.03
CA ARG A 472 14.08 -11.96 10.67
C ARG A 472 13.15 -11.52 9.53
N ASN A 473 13.56 -11.70 8.30
CA ASN A 473 12.65 -11.60 7.18
C ASN A 473 11.97 -12.96 7.05
N LEU A 474 10.73 -12.97 7.39
CA LEU A 474 9.83 -14.04 7.03
C LEU A 474 9.61 -13.92 5.52
N ILE A 475 9.86 -14.97 4.82
CA ILE A 475 9.73 -15.02 3.37
C ILE A 475 8.76 -16.14 3.08
N LEU A 476 7.73 -15.83 2.33
CA LEU A 476 7.01 -16.85 1.60
C LEU A 476 7.94 -17.29 0.47
N ASP A 477 8.30 -18.54 0.45
CA ASP A 477 9.08 -19.08 -0.66
C ASP A 477 8.18 -19.36 -1.86
N GLU A 478 8.80 -19.44 -3.03
CA GLU A 478 8.10 -19.69 -4.30
C GLU A 478 7.28 -20.99 -4.25
N LYS A 479 7.75 -21.99 -3.51
CA LYS A 479 7.03 -23.24 -3.33
C LYS A 479 5.71 -23.05 -2.59
N THR A 480 5.70 -22.26 -1.52
CA THR A 480 4.48 -21.93 -0.76
C THR A 480 3.50 -21.16 -1.64
N ILE A 481 3.97 -20.17 -2.40
CA ILE A 481 3.12 -19.41 -3.32
C ILE A 481 2.51 -20.33 -4.38
N ASN A 482 3.32 -21.16 -5.02
CA ASN A 482 2.83 -22.11 -6.03
C ASN A 482 1.83 -23.12 -5.47
N ASN A 483 1.99 -23.55 -4.22
CA ASN A 483 1.02 -24.41 -3.54
C ASN A 483 -0.33 -23.68 -3.34
N VAL A 484 -0.29 -22.43 -2.89
CA VAL A 484 -1.51 -21.61 -2.74
C VAL A 484 -2.21 -21.43 -4.08
N LEU A 485 -1.45 -21.11 -5.14
CA LEU A 485 -2.01 -20.92 -6.49
C LEU A 485 -2.60 -22.20 -7.05
N ASP A 486 -1.93 -23.35 -6.87
CA ASP A 486 -2.42 -24.64 -7.31
C ASP A 486 -3.73 -25.04 -6.59
N VAL A 487 -3.78 -24.82 -5.27
CA VAL A 487 -4.96 -25.05 -4.46
C VAL A 487 -6.11 -24.13 -4.86
N TYR A 488 -5.82 -22.86 -5.04
CA TYR A 488 -6.82 -21.86 -5.43
C TYR A 488 -7.38 -22.16 -6.84
N ALA A 489 -6.50 -22.31 -7.83
CA ALA A 489 -6.90 -22.51 -9.23
C ALA A 489 -7.69 -23.82 -9.46
N ASN A 490 -7.32 -24.88 -8.74
CA ASN A 490 -7.93 -26.19 -8.89
C ASN A 490 -8.99 -26.52 -7.83
N GLN A 491 -9.30 -25.57 -6.94
CA GLN A 491 -10.26 -25.72 -5.84
C GLN A 491 -10.01 -27.02 -5.04
N LYS A 492 -8.74 -27.25 -4.65
CA LYS A 492 -8.34 -28.48 -3.98
C LYS A 492 -8.64 -28.44 -2.48
N VAL A 493 -9.12 -29.56 -1.97
CA VAL A 493 -9.16 -29.81 -0.53
C VAL A 493 -7.88 -30.52 -0.13
N VAL A 494 -7.09 -29.90 0.74
CA VAL A 494 -5.83 -30.42 1.26
C VAL A 494 -5.91 -30.43 2.78
N ASP A 495 -5.68 -31.58 3.38
CA ASP A 495 -5.75 -31.76 4.83
C ASP A 495 -4.89 -30.70 5.56
N LYS A 496 -5.47 -30.06 6.58
CA LYS A 496 -4.87 -28.99 7.41
C LYS A 496 -4.41 -27.73 6.66
N PHE A 497 -4.68 -27.63 5.35
CA PHE A 497 -4.21 -26.51 4.55
C PHE A 497 -5.35 -25.78 3.83
N SER A 498 -6.30 -26.53 3.24
CA SER A 498 -7.38 -25.90 2.47
C SER A 498 -8.68 -26.70 2.49
N ASN A 499 -9.77 -25.96 2.35
CA ASN A 499 -11.10 -26.56 2.19
C ASN A 499 -11.92 -25.73 1.19
N VAL A 500 -12.88 -26.40 0.54
CA VAL A 500 -13.85 -25.80 -0.39
C VAL A 500 -15.22 -25.91 0.24
N VAL A 501 -15.82 -24.78 0.58
CA VAL A 501 -17.00 -24.71 1.43
C VAL A 501 -18.18 -24.13 0.67
N ARG A 502 -19.32 -24.83 0.70
CA ARG A 502 -20.55 -24.36 0.06
C ARG A 502 -21.19 -23.20 0.81
N LEU A 503 -21.81 -22.28 0.07
CA LEU A 503 -22.53 -21.14 0.63
C LEU A 503 -23.63 -21.55 1.62
N SER A 504 -24.25 -22.72 1.42
CA SER A 504 -25.25 -23.28 2.34
C SER A 504 -24.68 -23.57 3.73
N GLU A 505 -23.44 -24.05 3.81
CA GLU A 505 -22.74 -24.30 5.07
C GLU A 505 -22.35 -22.97 5.75
N ILE A 506 -21.87 -21.98 4.99
CA ILE A 506 -21.56 -20.64 5.49
C ILE A 506 -22.82 -20.00 6.09
N LYS A 507 -23.97 -20.13 5.43
CA LYS A 507 -25.26 -19.66 5.94
C LYS A 507 -25.61 -20.32 7.27
N ASN A 508 -25.45 -21.65 7.37
CA ASN A 508 -25.74 -22.41 8.59
C ASN A 508 -24.81 -21.99 9.76
N ASN A 509 -23.61 -21.49 9.44
CA ASN A 509 -22.65 -20.96 10.39
C ASN A 509 -22.83 -19.44 10.68
N GLY A 510 -23.99 -18.85 10.34
CA GLY A 510 -24.28 -17.44 10.59
C GLY A 510 -23.37 -16.49 9.80
N TYR A 511 -23.02 -16.84 8.59
CA TYR A 511 -22.12 -16.06 7.71
C TYR A 511 -20.76 -15.74 8.35
N ASN A 512 -20.34 -16.56 9.32
CA ASN A 512 -19.00 -16.47 9.91
C ASN A 512 -17.99 -17.07 8.93
N LEU A 513 -16.97 -16.30 8.54
CA LEU A 513 -15.96 -16.67 7.55
C LEU A 513 -14.61 -17.01 8.18
N SER A 514 -14.55 -17.26 9.50
CA SER A 514 -13.29 -17.64 10.17
C SER A 514 -12.68 -18.89 9.53
N ILE A 515 -11.42 -18.78 9.09
CA ILE A 515 -10.74 -19.88 8.38
C ILE A 515 -10.65 -21.12 9.26
N SER A 516 -10.32 -20.96 10.54
CA SER A 516 -10.24 -22.07 11.53
C SER A 516 -11.58 -22.83 11.72
N ARG A 517 -12.69 -22.32 11.23
CA ARG A 517 -13.98 -23.01 11.26
C ARG A 517 -14.14 -24.01 10.13
N TYR A 518 -13.41 -23.79 9.04
CA TYR A 518 -13.52 -24.58 7.81
C TYR A 518 -12.26 -25.37 7.47
N VAL A 519 -11.11 -24.93 7.95
CA VAL A 519 -9.83 -25.63 7.82
C VAL A 519 -9.34 -25.98 9.23
N ASP A 520 -9.34 -27.27 9.54
CA ASP A 520 -8.89 -27.75 10.87
C ASP A 520 -7.37 -27.97 10.84
N THR A 521 -6.64 -26.98 11.36
CA THR A 521 -5.17 -27.04 11.51
C THR A 521 -4.73 -27.62 12.85
N PHE A 522 -5.68 -28.00 13.71
CA PHE A 522 -5.36 -28.45 15.06
C PHE A 522 -4.65 -29.82 15.05
N GLU A 523 -3.41 -29.86 15.49
CA GLU A 523 -2.70 -31.08 15.83
C GLU A 523 -3.08 -31.50 17.24
N GLY A 524 -4.26 -32.08 17.38
CA GLY A 524 -4.68 -32.64 18.65
C GLY A 524 -3.78 -33.82 19.03
N GLU A 525 -2.85 -33.63 19.93
CA GLU A 525 -2.45 -34.76 20.76
C GLU A 525 -3.74 -35.26 21.47
N PHE A 526 -4.13 -36.48 21.18
CA PHE A 526 -5.16 -37.15 21.97
C PHE A 526 -4.62 -37.32 23.39
N ILE A 527 -4.73 -36.25 24.19
CA ILE A 527 -4.44 -36.33 25.61
C ILE A 527 -5.53 -37.20 26.20
N LYS A 528 -5.19 -38.45 26.50
CA LYS A 528 -6.12 -39.37 27.19
C LYS A 528 -6.52 -38.72 28.51
N LEU A 529 -7.82 -38.64 28.74
CA LEU A 529 -8.38 -38.04 29.96
C LEU A 529 -7.76 -38.63 31.25
N GLU A 530 -7.31 -39.88 31.16
CA GLU A 530 -6.58 -40.60 32.19
C GLU A 530 -5.21 -39.97 32.51
N ASN A 531 -4.49 -39.46 31.53
CA ASN A 531 -3.19 -38.80 31.74
C ASN A 531 -3.37 -37.43 32.40
N LEU A 532 -4.38 -36.67 31.98
CA LEU A 532 -4.72 -35.39 32.62
C LEU A 532 -5.18 -35.58 34.07
N LYS A 533 -5.91 -36.67 34.35
CA LYS A 533 -6.29 -36.99 35.74
C LYS A 533 -5.06 -37.30 36.57
N LYS A 534 -4.11 -38.10 36.09
CA LYS A 534 -2.86 -38.41 36.80
C LYS A 534 -2.03 -37.16 37.04
N GLU A 535 -1.87 -36.31 36.05
CA GLU A 535 -1.13 -35.07 36.18
C GLU A 535 -1.79 -34.12 37.18
N LYS A 536 -3.11 -34.04 37.19
CA LYS A 536 -3.87 -33.31 38.20
C LYS A 536 -3.63 -33.86 39.59
N ASP A 537 -3.75 -35.17 39.76
CA ASP A 537 -3.56 -35.82 41.08
C ASP A 537 -2.12 -35.61 41.59
N GLU A 538 -1.11 -35.65 40.73
CA GLU A 538 0.29 -35.34 41.08
C GLU A 538 0.48 -33.86 41.47
N ILE A 539 -0.17 -32.93 40.76
CA ILE A 539 -0.15 -31.50 41.10
C ILE A 539 -0.84 -31.26 42.45
N ASP A 540 -2.01 -31.87 42.69
CA ASP A 540 -2.75 -31.73 43.93
C ASP A 540 -1.94 -32.29 45.14
N GLU A 541 -1.23 -33.40 44.95
CA GLU A 541 -0.32 -33.97 45.98
C GLU A 541 0.89 -33.04 46.24
N ASN A 542 1.46 -32.43 45.21
CA ASN A 542 2.56 -31.47 45.35
C ASN A 542 2.10 -30.19 46.08
N ILE A 543 0.91 -29.70 45.78
CA ILE A 543 0.29 -28.56 46.47
C ILE A 543 0.12 -28.88 47.94
N LYS A 544 -0.36 -30.08 48.28
CA LYS A 544 -0.51 -30.52 49.67
C LYS A 544 0.82 -30.54 50.42
N LYS A 545 1.87 -31.13 49.82
CA LYS A 545 3.22 -31.15 50.40
C LYS A 545 3.82 -29.76 50.58
N LEU A 546 3.55 -28.83 49.64
CA LEU A 546 3.99 -27.45 49.77
C LEU A 546 3.25 -26.70 50.88
N ASN A 547 1.96 -26.90 51.02
CA ASN A 547 1.18 -26.31 52.09
C ASN A 547 1.63 -26.82 53.48
N GLU A 548 1.84 -28.14 53.64
CA GLU A 548 2.40 -28.71 54.85
C GLU A 548 3.79 -28.11 55.22
N LYS A 549 4.61 -27.83 54.21
CA LYS A 549 5.91 -27.19 54.38
C LYS A 549 5.80 -25.71 54.76
N ILE A 550 4.81 -25.01 54.20
CA ILE A 550 4.50 -23.64 54.59
C ILE A 550 4.00 -23.57 56.02
N ASP A 551 3.11 -24.48 56.42
CA ASP A 551 2.57 -24.54 57.78
C ASP A 551 3.70 -24.78 58.79
N LEU A 552 4.63 -25.70 58.53
CA LEU A 552 5.81 -25.93 59.36
C LEU A 552 6.72 -24.69 59.45
N MET A 553 6.96 -24.00 58.34
CA MET A 553 7.75 -22.76 58.35
C MET A 553 7.04 -21.63 59.10
N MET A 554 5.71 -21.53 59.01
CA MET A 554 4.90 -20.56 59.77
C MET A 554 4.95 -20.83 61.24
N GLU A 555 4.90 -22.11 61.65
CA GLU A 555 5.09 -22.52 63.06
C GLU A 555 6.50 -22.16 63.58
N GLU A 556 7.57 -22.42 62.80
CA GLU A 556 8.94 -22.07 63.18
C GLU A 556 9.14 -20.54 63.33
N LEU A 557 8.41 -19.74 62.54
CA LEU A 557 8.42 -18.27 62.58
C LEU A 557 7.51 -17.69 63.69
N GLY A 558 6.78 -18.55 64.46
CA GLY A 558 5.94 -18.09 65.53
C GLY A 558 4.59 -17.51 65.14
N PHE A 559 4.17 -17.68 63.92
CA PHE A 559 2.83 -17.32 63.45
C PHE A 559 1.87 -18.49 63.76
N ARG A 560 1.04 -18.36 64.79
CA ARG A 560 -0.11 -19.24 64.97
C ARG A 560 -1.29 -18.71 64.17
N MET A 561 -1.87 -19.53 63.24
CA MET A 561 -3.22 -19.30 62.80
C MET A 561 -4.27 -19.57 63.87
#